data_9ebe8e8cc312c77a8551da3d1c036707
#
_entry.id   9ebe8e8cc312c77a8551da3d1c036707
#
_cell.length_a   1.000
_cell.length_b   1.000
_cell.length_c   1.000
_cell.angle_alpha   90.00
_cell.angle_beta   90.00
_cell.angle_gamma   90.00
#
_symmetry.space_group_name_H-M   'P 1'
#
loop_
_entity.id
_entity.type
_entity.pdbx_description
1 polymer ?
#
loop_
_entity_poly.entity_id
_entity_poly.type
_entity_poly.pdbx_seq_one_letter_code
_entity_poly.pdbx_strand_id
1 'polypeptide(L)'
;MSNLEPFNPRGMLHDGWTSQVDDFAIACGWAKKGNIFLVGGSAGGLYAFNGSNGKSLWNKESSHQEGLLALDINPEGDNFATSGQDGAVRFWNSENGNELNFIDLGKGWVEHLCWSPDGKYLAIAFSRTVYVYSSTGKEIWKSEQHPSTVSALAWAKENELATACYGQVCFYDITKNKVNQKLEWRGSLVSMVISSNGDIVACGSQDNSVHFWRRSTGHDAEMTGYPGKPSNIAFDHTGKLLATGGSERVTVWSFEGNGPEGTIPGELGHHTEAVSSLSFANKSKLIASGSRDGSVVVSFLQNNGDGNPVGAAFSGNSISALAWKPDDCAIAAV
;
A
#
# COMPACT_ATOMS: atom_id res chain seq x y z
N MET A 1 7.23 11.84 31.69
CA MET A 1 7.53 12.79 30.59
C MET A 1 8.94 12.44 30.12
N SER A 2 9.08 11.63 29.09
CA SER A 2 10.36 11.32 28.48
C SER A 2 10.78 12.53 27.65
N ASN A 3 11.91 13.12 28.00
CA ASN A 3 12.54 14.14 27.17
C ASN A 3 12.92 13.50 25.85
N LEU A 4 12.07 13.64 24.84
CA LEU A 4 12.43 13.40 23.46
C LEU A 4 13.42 14.52 23.09
N GLU A 5 14.69 14.19 22.92
CA GLU A 5 15.62 15.13 22.35
C GLU A 5 15.10 15.56 20.97
N PRO A 6 15.16 16.85 20.64
CA PRO A 6 14.72 17.32 19.34
C PRO A 6 15.56 16.62 18.27
N PHE A 7 14.88 15.90 17.37
CA PHE A 7 15.49 15.26 16.20
C PHE A 7 16.27 16.32 15.40
N ASN A 8 17.57 16.17 15.33
CA ASN A 8 18.43 17.01 14.50
C ASN A 8 18.78 16.27 13.22
N PRO A 9 18.04 16.50 12.11
CA PRO A 9 18.25 15.80 10.85
C PRO A 9 19.52 16.36 10.17
N ARG A 10 20.68 15.92 10.60
CA ARG A 10 21.87 15.97 9.72
C ARG A 10 21.70 14.88 8.67
N GLY A 11 20.62 15.05 7.86
CA GLY A 11 20.10 13.98 7.05
C GLY A 11 20.77 13.88 5.69
N MET A 12 20.81 12.65 5.19
CA MET A 12 21.11 12.33 3.80
C MET A 12 19.94 12.69 2.84
N LEU A 13 18.84 13.26 3.35
CA LEU A 13 17.72 13.72 2.53
C LEU A 13 17.95 15.18 2.12
N HIS A 14 17.80 15.41 0.84
CA HIS A 14 17.76 16.75 0.26
C HIS A 14 16.38 17.00 -0.31
N ASP A 15 15.90 18.23 -0.19
CA ASP A 15 14.65 18.64 -0.84
C ASP A 15 14.77 18.45 -2.34
N GLY A 16 13.81 17.72 -2.90
CA GLY A 16 13.66 17.55 -4.34
C GLY A 16 12.84 18.71 -4.93
N TRP A 17 11.68 18.38 -5.44
CA TRP A 17 10.74 19.36 -5.98
C TRP A 17 9.41 19.27 -5.24
N THR A 18 8.65 20.35 -5.27
CA THR A 18 7.28 20.45 -4.75
C THR A 18 6.35 20.91 -5.86
N SER A 19 5.16 20.35 -5.94
CA SER A 19 4.09 20.76 -6.85
C SER A 19 2.76 20.75 -6.11
N GLN A 20 1.78 21.44 -6.65
CA GLN A 20 0.45 21.55 -6.07
C GLN A 20 -0.58 20.83 -6.95
N VAL A 21 -1.57 20.25 -6.32
CA VAL A 21 -2.79 19.72 -6.92
C VAL A 21 -3.99 20.49 -6.36
N ASP A 22 -5.10 20.51 -7.09
CA ASP A 22 -6.25 21.33 -6.74
C ASP A 22 -7.13 20.73 -5.64
N ASP A 23 -6.80 19.51 -5.20
CA ASP A 23 -7.59 18.72 -4.28
C ASP A 23 -6.71 17.94 -3.29
N PHE A 24 -7.33 17.35 -2.28
CA PHE A 24 -6.63 16.50 -1.31
C PHE A 24 -6.13 15.23 -2.00
N ALA A 25 -4.81 15.07 -2.10
CA ALA A 25 -4.19 13.89 -2.69
C ALA A 25 -4.38 12.68 -1.78
N ILE A 26 -4.84 11.55 -2.33
CA ILE A 26 -5.11 10.31 -1.56
C ILE A 26 -4.27 9.14 -2.00
N ALA A 27 -3.72 9.18 -3.20
CA ALA A 27 -2.90 8.12 -3.76
C ALA A 27 -1.81 8.70 -4.66
N CYS A 28 -0.68 8.03 -4.70
CA CYS A 28 0.42 8.42 -5.59
C CYS A 28 1.30 7.24 -5.97
N GLY A 29 2.10 7.41 -7.00
CA GLY A 29 3.09 6.42 -7.38
C GLY A 29 3.95 6.85 -8.56
N TRP A 30 5.00 6.07 -8.80
CA TRP A 30 5.98 6.32 -9.85
C TRP A 30 5.73 5.42 -11.07
N ALA A 31 5.56 6.03 -12.21
CA ALA A 31 5.44 5.35 -13.51
C ALA A 31 6.70 5.55 -14.35
N LYS A 32 6.82 4.80 -15.46
CA LYS A 32 7.93 4.91 -16.42
C LYS A 32 9.30 4.88 -15.74
N LYS A 33 9.50 3.91 -14.84
CA LYS A 33 10.76 3.74 -14.07
C LYS A 33 11.17 4.99 -13.27
N GLY A 34 10.19 5.75 -12.78
CA GLY A 34 10.41 6.95 -11.99
C GLY A 34 10.53 8.25 -12.80
N ASN A 35 10.26 8.22 -14.10
CA ASN A 35 10.24 9.42 -14.94
C ASN A 35 8.96 10.24 -14.78
N ILE A 36 7.87 9.59 -14.38
CA ILE A 36 6.56 10.23 -14.16
C ILE A 36 6.10 9.92 -12.75
N PHE A 37 5.65 10.95 -12.05
CA PHE A 37 4.97 10.82 -10.76
C PHE A 37 3.48 11.10 -10.95
N LEU A 38 2.66 10.15 -10.56
CA LEU A 38 1.21 10.20 -10.68
C LEU A 38 0.58 10.46 -9.32
N VAL A 39 -0.46 11.30 -9.30
CA VAL A 39 -1.22 11.65 -8.09
C VAL A 39 -2.70 11.56 -8.40
N GLY A 40 -3.46 10.98 -7.47
CA GLY A 40 -4.92 10.96 -7.48
C GLY A 40 -5.48 11.81 -6.35
N GLY A 41 -6.38 12.73 -6.67
CA GLY A 41 -7.10 13.57 -5.73
C GLY A 41 -8.46 12.99 -5.33
N SER A 42 -8.93 13.30 -4.14
CA SER A 42 -10.15 12.75 -3.55
C SER A 42 -11.41 13.10 -4.34
N ALA A 43 -11.46 14.27 -4.98
CA ALA A 43 -12.58 14.69 -5.85
C ALA A 43 -12.54 14.07 -7.26
N GLY A 44 -11.57 13.19 -7.54
CA GLY A 44 -11.44 12.50 -8.82
C GLY A 44 -10.45 13.13 -9.79
N GLY A 45 -9.67 14.12 -9.36
CA GLY A 45 -8.59 14.70 -10.15
C GLY A 45 -7.41 13.74 -10.32
N LEU A 46 -6.79 13.74 -11.51
CA LEU A 46 -5.56 13.02 -11.78
C LEU A 46 -4.49 13.98 -12.28
N TYR A 47 -3.28 13.80 -11.78
CA TYR A 47 -2.16 14.70 -12.07
C TYR A 47 -0.91 13.88 -12.37
N ALA A 48 -0.16 14.31 -13.37
CA ALA A 48 1.14 13.74 -13.69
C ALA A 48 2.23 14.81 -13.71
N PHE A 49 3.33 14.49 -13.08
CA PHE A 49 4.48 15.36 -12.96
C PHE A 49 5.73 14.70 -13.52
N ASN A 50 6.62 15.49 -14.07
CA ASN A 50 7.95 15.03 -14.45
C ASN A 50 8.72 14.63 -13.18
N GLY A 51 9.18 13.39 -13.11
CA GLY A 51 9.79 12.80 -11.93
C GLY A 51 11.13 13.41 -11.50
N SER A 52 11.77 14.21 -12.35
CA SER A 52 13.07 14.85 -12.05
C SER A 52 12.94 16.29 -11.55
N ASN A 53 11.86 16.99 -11.94
CA ASN A 53 11.77 18.44 -11.68
C ASN A 53 10.36 18.92 -11.26
N GLY A 54 9.39 18.02 -11.12
CA GLY A 54 8.03 18.33 -10.65
C GLY A 54 7.19 19.14 -11.62
N LYS A 55 7.63 19.39 -12.86
CA LYS A 55 6.79 20.10 -13.83
C LYS A 55 5.58 19.27 -14.20
N SER A 56 4.39 19.89 -14.20
CA SER A 56 3.17 19.26 -14.66
C SER A 56 3.31 18.80 -16.12
N LEU A 57 2.95 17.54 -16.37
CA LEU A 57 2.92 16.94 -17.69
C LEU A 57 1.50 16.98 -18.26
N TRP A 58 0.54 16.54 -17.48
CA TRP A 58 -0.89 16.57 -17.78
C TRP A 58 -1.71 16.52 -16.50
N ASN A 59 -2.98 16.91 -16.57
CA ASN A 59 -3.97 16.76 -15.52
C ASN A 59 -5.34 16.44 -16.09
N LYS A 60 -6.21 15.88 -15.24
CA LYS A 60 -7.62 15.62 -15.51
C LYS A 60 -8.43 16.05 -14.29
N GLU A 61 -9.38 16.92 -14.45
CA GLU A 61 -10.14 17.52 -13.34
C GLU A 61 -11.16 16.56 -12.72
N SER A 62 -11.71 15.62 -13.51
CA SER A 62 -12.77 14.72 -13.04
C SER A 62 -12.67 13.38 -13.77
N SER A 63 -11.89 12.46 -13.22
CA SER A 63 -11.81 11.10 -13.73
C SER A 63 -12.90 10.19 -13.16
N HIS A 64 -13.40 10.49 -11.95
CA HIS A 64 -14.49 9.78 -11.28
C HIS A 64 -15.53 10.79 -10.78
N GLN A 65 -16.83 10.52 -11.01
CA GLN A 65 -17.91 11.49 -10.75
C GLN A 65 -18.16 11.73 -9.25
N GLU A 66 -18.00 10.74 -8.42
CA GLU A 66 -18.29 10.81 -6.97
C GLU A 66 -17.04 10.77 -6.10
N GLY A 67 -15.85 10.83 -6.72
CA GLY A 67 -14.55 10.81 -6.07
C GLY A 67 -13.73 9.56 -6.36
N LEU A 68 -12.42 9.72 -6.28
CA LEU A 68 -11.44 8.65 -6.45
C LEU A 68 -11.23 7.92 -5.13
N LEU A 69 -11.07 6.60 -5.17
CA LEU A 69 -10.81 5.76 -3.99
C LEU A 69 -9.44 5.07 -4.06
N ALA A 70 -9.03 4.63 -5.25
CA ALA A 70 -7.74 3.97 -5.40
C ALA A 70 -7.07 4.31 -6.74
N LEU A 71 -5.75 4.26 -6.72
CA LEU A 71 -4.87 4.36 -7.88
C LEU A 71 -3.79 3.31 -7.73
N ASP A 72 -3.58 2.48 -8.75
CA ASP A 72 -2.48 1.52 -8.77
C ASP A 72 -1.80 1.51 -10.14
N ILE A 73 -0.47 1.45 -10.12
CA ILE A 73 0.37 1.58 -11.31
C ILE A 73 0.80 0.18 -11.76
N ASN A 74 0.60 -0.09 -13.04
CA ASN A 74 1.11 -1.32 -13.65
C ASN A 74 2.63 -1.41 -13.45
N PRO A 75 3.19 -2.56 -13.05
CA PRO A 75 4.64 -2.71 -12.83
C PRO A 75 5.53 -2.29 -14.00
N GLU A 76 5.05 -2.39 -15.25
CA GLU A 76 5.76 -1.87 -16.42
C GLU A 76 5.77 -0.33 -16.47
N GLY A 77 4.84 0.32 -15.76
CA GLY A 77 4.72 1.77 -15.64
C GLY A 77 4.15 2.48 -16.86
N ASP A 78 3.72 1.75 -17.89
CA ASP A 78 3.16 2.31 -19.13
C ASP A 78 1.71 2.75 -18.96
N ASN A 79 1.00 2.09 -18.05
CA ASN A 79 -0.37 2.38 -17.71
C ASN A 79 -0.61 2.28 -16.21
N PHE A 80 -1.73 2.81 -15.76
CA PHE A 80 -2.21 2.71 -14.40
C PHE A 80 -3.73 2.56 -14.39
N ALA A 81 -4.28 2.14 -13.27
CA ALA A 81 -5.71 2.04 -13.07
C ALA A 81 -6.16 2.94 -11.93
N THR A 82 -7.38 3.45 -12.03
CA THR A 82 -8.06 4.17 -10.96
C THR A 82 -9.44 3.61 -10.73
N SER A 83 -9.93 3.77 -9.51
CA SER A 83 -11.31 3.41 -9.16
C SER A 83 -11.94 4.47 -8.27
N GLY A 84 -13.27 4.51 -8.25
CA GLY A 84 -14.01 5.54 -7.57
C GLY A 84 -15.27 5.08 -6.87
N GLN A 85 -15.96 6.03 -6.26
CA GLN A 85 -17.26 5.84 -5.61
C GLN A 85 -18.39 5.65 -6.63
N ASP A 86 -18.13 5.96 -7.89
CA ASP A 86 -19.05 5.79 -9.03
C ASP A 86 -19.14 4.34 -9.54
N GLY A 87 -18.45 3.39 -8.90
CA GLY A 87 -18.42 1.98 -9.30
C GLY A 87 -17.60 1.71 -10.56
N ALA A 88 -16.89 2.70 -11.05
CA ALA A 88 -16.08 2.61 -12.25
C ALA A 88 -14.63 2.24 -11.95
N VAL A 89 -14.01 1.53 -12.88
CA VAL A 89 -12.56 1.34 -12.97
C VAL A 89 -12.10 1.82 -14.34
N ARG A 90 -11.08 2.64 -14.36
CA ARG A 90 -10.53 3.24 -15.58
C ARG A 90 -9.06 2.92 -15.73
N PHE A 91 -8.65 2.62 -16.94
CA PHE A 91 -7.27 2.38 -17.31
C PHE A 91 -6.73 3.59 -18.08
N TRP A 92 -5.56 4.03 -17.74
CA TRP A 92 -4.97 5.25 -18.25
C TRP A 92 -3.58 5.02 -18.81
N ASN A 93 -3.23 5.72 -19.85
CA ASN A 93 -1.86 5.83 -20.31
C ASN A 93 -1.08 6.79 -19.40
N SER A 94 0.03 6.32 -18.82
CA SER A 94 0.81 7.12 -17.85
C SER A 94 1.45 8.36 -18.47
N GLU A 95 1.76 8.33 -19.77
CA GLU A 95 2.54 9.37 -20.45
C GLU A 95 1.68 10.58 -20.84
N ASN A 96 0.43 10.34 -21.24
CA ASN A 96 -0.44 11.39 -21.79
C ASN A 96 -1.82 11.50 -21.11
N GLY A 97 -2.11 10.64 -20.14
CA GLY A 97 -3.38 10.64 -19.43
C GLY A 97 -4.59 10.22 -20.27
N ASN A 98 -4.40 9.63 -21.45
CA ASN A 98 -5.50 9.13 -22.25
C ASN A 98 -6.13 7.90 -21.58
N GLU A 99 -7.48 7.87 -21.54
CA GLU A 99 -8.21 6.69 -21.11
C GLU A 99 -8.03 5.58 -22.15
N LEU A 100 -7.57 4.42 -21.68
CA LEU A 100 -7.33 3.24 -22.50
C LEU A 100 -8.53 2.29 -22.46
N ASN A 101 -9.17 2.20 -21.29
CA ASN A 101 -10.33 1.34 -21.10
C ASN A 101 -11.16 1.79 -19.90
N PHE A 102 -12.41 1.32 -19.89
CA PHE A 102 -13.41 1.63 -18.87
C PHE A 102 -14.20 0.38 -18.51
N ILE A 103 -14.39 0.14 -17.20
CA ILE A 103 -15.20 -0.94 -16.66
C ILE A 103 -16.23 -0.32 -15.72
N ASP A 104 -17.50 -0.61 -15.97
CA ASP A 104 -18.60 -0.25 -15.09
C ASP A 104 -19.06 -1.51 -14.33
N LEU A 105 -18.85 -1.50 -13.00
CA LEU A 105 -19.29 -2.59 -12.11
C LEU A 105 -20.66 -2.32 -11.50
N GLY A 106 -21.28 -1.19 -11.82
CA GLY A 106 -22.56 -0.75 -11.30
C GLY A 106 -22.41 0.21 -10.11
N LYS A 107 -23.53 0.47 -9.42
CA LYS A 107 -23.55 1.41 -8.28
C LYS A 107 -22.82 0.83 -7.07
N GLY A 108 -21.86 1.52 -6.55
CA GLY A 108 -21.10 1.15 -5.35
C GLY A 108 -19.65 1.62 -5.40
N TRP A 109 -18.91 1.36 -4.35
CA TRP A 109 -17.53 1.80 -4.19
C TRP A 109 -16.55 0.71 -4.60
N VAL A 110 -15.54 1.08 -5.35
CA VAL A 110 -14.40 0.22 -5.69
C VAL A 110 -13.19 0.72 -4.89
N GLU A 111 -12.99 0.14 -3.71
CA GLU A 111 -12.01 0.66 -2.74
C GLU A 111 -10.60 0.11 -2.96
N HIS A 112 -10.46 -1.05 -3.61
CA HIS A 112 -9.16 -1.69 -3.74
C HIS A 112 -8.90 -2.14 -5.17
N LEU A 113 -7.72 -1.77 -5.66
CA LEU A 113 -7.11 -2.22 -6.91
C LEU A 113 -5.75 -2.83 -6.60
N CYS A 114 -5.35 -3.86 -7.34
CA CYS A 114 -4.02 -4.43 -7.22
C CYS A 114 -3.58 -5.09 -8.53
N TRP A 115 -2.52 -4.55 -9.17
CA TRP A 115 -1.90 -5.18 -10.32
C TRP A 115 -1.12 -6.44 -9.92
N SER A 116 -1.17 -7.47 -10.77
CA SER A 116 -0.29 -8.64 -10.63
C SER A 116 1.18 -8.23 -10.82
N PRO A 117 2.13 -8.95 -10.20
CA PRO A 117 3.56 -8.60 -10.28
C PRO A 117 4.12 -8.56 -11.70
N ASP A 118 3.51 -9.30 -12.63
CA ASP A 118 3.88 -9.32 -14.07
C ASP A 118 3.08 -8.31 -14.91
N GLY A 119 2.20 -7.51 -14.29
CA GLY A 119 1.40 -6.47 -14.94
C GLY A 119 0.31 -6.98 -15.90
N LYS A 120 0.05 -8.29 -15.96
CA LYS A 120 -0.94 -8.84 -16.89
C LYS A 120 -2.38 -8.70 -16.40
N TYR A 121 -2.57 -8.70 -15.08
CA TYR A 121 -3.88 -8.75 -14.44
C TYR A 121 -4.06 -7.62 -13.44
N LEU A 122 -5.26 -7.06 -13.40
CA LEU A 122 -5.73 -6.14 -12.36
C LEU A 122 -6.81 -6.82 -11.55
N ALA A 123 -6.57 -7.01 -10.25
CA ALA A 123 -7.59 -7.43 -9.29
C ALA A 123 -8.36 -6.20 -8.78
N ILE A 124 -9.66 -6.34 -8.65
CA ILE A 124 -10.60 -5.27 -8.30
C ILE A 124 -11.55 -5.82 -7.23
N ALA A 125 -11.60 -5.19 -6.06
CA ALA A 125 -12.60 -5.51 -5.04
C ALA A 125 -13.80 -4.58 -5.17
N PHE A 126 -14.95 -5.16 -5.40
CA PHE A 126 -16.24 -4.48 -5.44
C PHE A 126 -17.19 -5.11 -4.43
N SER A 127 -17.35 -4.47 -3.28
CA SER A 127 -18.13 -4.99 -2.16
C SER A 127 -17.67 -6.40 -1.73
N ARG A 128 -18.48 -7.41 -1.93
CA ARG A 128 -18.21 -8.81 -1.56
C ARG A 128 -17.68 -9.68 -2.69
N THR A 129 -17.39 -9.09 -3.84
CA THR A 129 -16.93 -9.81 -5.03
C THR A 129 -15.60 -9.25 -5.51
N VAL A 130 -14.72 -10.13 -5.94
CA VAL A 130 -13.45 -9.76 -6.57
C VAL A 130 -13.50 -10.14 -8.04
N TYR A 131 -13.09 -9.22 -8.87
CA TYR A 131 -12.94 -9.38 -10.31
C TYR A 131 -11.47 -9.32 -10.68
N VAL A 132 -11.08 -10.03 -11.70
CA VAL A 132 -9.75 -9.92 -12.31
C VAL A 132 -9.91 -9.65 -13.80
N TYR A 133 -9.29 -8.56 -14.24
CA TYR A 133 -9.27 -8.16 -15.64
C TYR A 133 -7.84 -8.23 -16.19
N SER A 134 -7.71 -8.46 -17.49
CA SER A 134 -6.43 -8.29 -18.16
C SER A 134 -6.04 -6.81 -18.23
N SER A 135 -4.78 -6.54 -18.50
CA SER A 135 -4.28 -5.17 -18.76
C SER A 135 -4.97 -4.46 -19.93
N THR A 136 -5.70 -5.22 -20.78
CA THR A 136 -6.51 -4.71 -21.90
C THR A 136 -7.99 -4.59 -21.54
N GLY A 137 -8.39 -4.82 -20.27
CA GLY A 137 -9.77 -4.68 -19.79
C GLY A 137 -10.70 -5.83 -20.12
N LYS A 138 -10.20 -7.01 -20.46
CA LYS A 138 -11.02 -8.22 -20.60
C LYS A 138 -11.17 -8.90 -19.25
N GLU A 139 -12.41 -9.23 -18.84
CA GLU A 139 -12.65 -10.06 -17.66
C GLU A 139 -12.02 -11.45 -17.82
N ILE A 140 -11.19 -11.83 -16.84
CA ILE A 140 -10.47 -13.10 -16.80
C ILE A 140 -11.07 -14.04 -15.76
N TRP A 141 -11.43 -13.49 -14.58
CA TRP A 141 -11.92 -14.27 -13.48
C TRP A 141 -12.80 -13.41 -12.56
N LYS A 142 -13.73 -14.09 -11.88
CA LYS A 142 -14.61 -13.51 -10.89
C LYS A 142 -14.79 -14.47 -9.73
N SER A 143 -14.71 -13.98 -8.49
CA SER A 143 -14.94 -14.80 -7.31
C SER A 143 -16.41 -15.07 -7.06
N GLU A 144 -16.70 -16.11 -6.30
CA GLU A 144 -17.94 -16.21 -5.54
C GLU A 144 -18.02 -15.07 -4.51
N GLN A 145 -19.22 -14.82 -3.96
CA GLN A 145 -19.37 -13.81 -2.94
C GLN A 145 -18.64 -14.19 -1.65
N HIS A 146 -17.81 -13.28 -1.14
CA HIS A 146 -17.18 -13.41 0.16
C HIS A 146 -18.20 -13.25 1.30
N PRO A 147 -17.91 -13.76 2.50
CA PRO A 147 -18.79 -13.59 3.67
C PRO A 147 -19.11 -12.15 4.03
N SER A 148 -18.16 -11.23 3.78
CA SER A 148 -18.31 -9.80 3.99
C SER A 148 -17.61 -9.01 2.88
N THR A 149 -17.64 -7.68 2.96
CA THR A 149 -16.86 -6.80 2.08
C THR A 149 -15.39 -7.18 2.10
N VAL A 150 -14.77 -7.22 0.93
CA VAL A 150 -13.33 -7.46 0.78
C VAL A 150 -12.58 -6.22 1.21
N SER A 151 -11.73 -6.36 2.21
CA SER A 151 -11.01 -5.26 2.86
C SER A 151 -9.56 -5.11 2.39
N ALA A 152 -9.02 -6.10 1.67
CA ALA A 152 -7.69 -5.99 1.07
C ALA A 152 -7.49 -7.03 -0.04
N LEU A 153 -6.61 -6.69 -0.98
CA LEU A 153 -6.14 -7.53 -2.08
C LEU A 153 -4.63 -7.57 -2.08
N ALA A 154 -4.05 -8.73 -2.38
CA ALA A 154 -2.61 -8.85 -2.64
C ALA A 154 -2.33 -10.04 -3.56
N TRP A 155 -1.34 -9.91 -4.44
CA TRP A 155 -0.86 -11.02 -5.24
C TRP A 155 0.29 -11.75 -4.53
N ALA A 156 0.14 -13.03 -4.27
CA ALA A 156 1.21 -13.86 -3.73
C ALA A 156 2.18 -14.34 -4.82
N LYS A 157 1.66 -14.49 -6.04
CA LYS A 157 2.39 -14.84 -7.28
C LYS A 157 1.62 -14.28 -8.47
N GLU A 158 2.18 -14.40 -9.66
CA GLU A 158 1.57 -13.92 -10.92
C GLU A 158 0.13 -14.37 -11.14
N ASN A 159 -0.24 -15.58 -10.69
CA ASN A 159 -1.57 -16.16 -10.86
C ASN A 159 -2.28 -16.47 -9.54
N GLU A 160 -1.69 -16.15 -8.41
CA GLU A 160 -2.25 -16.43 -7.09
C GLU A 160 -2.64 -15.13 -6.39
N LEU A 161 -3.94 -14.89 -6.34
CA LEU A 161 -4.53 -13.71 -5.71
C LEU A 161 -5.01 -14.06 -4.30
N ALA A 162 -4.61 -13.24 -3.32
CA ALA A 162 -5.14 -13.27 -1.97
C ALA A 162 -6.18 -12.18 -1.75
N THR A 163 -7.23 -12.51 -1.02
CA THR A 163 -8.29 -11.60 -0.62
C THR A 163 -8.52 -11.68 0.88
N ALA A 164 -8.65 -10.56 1.57
CA ALA A 164 -9.02 -10.51 2.98
C ALA A 164 -10.45 -9.99 3.14
N CYS A 165 -11.17 -10.56 4.08
CA CYS A 165 -12.48 -10.09 4.52
C CYS A 165 -12.69 -10.47 6.00
N TYR A 166 -13.88 -10.19 6.55
CA TYR A 166 -14.18 -10.68 7.91
C TYR A 166 -14.04 -12.21 7.97
N GLY A 167 -13.26 -12.67 8.93
CA GLY A 167 -13.13 -14.08 9.28
C GLY A 167 -12.14 -14.88 8.43
N GLN A 168 -11.55 -14.33 7.36
CA GLN A 168 -10.70 -15.16 6.50
C GLN A 168 -9.79 -14.38 5.54
N VAL A 169 -8.70 -15.04 5.15
CA VAL A 169 -7.93 -14.77 3.94
C VAL A 169 -8.04 -15.98 3.01
N CYS A 170 -8.37 -15.74 1.74
CA CYS A 170 -8.45 -16.79 0.72
C CYS A 170 -7.44 -16.55 -0.39
N PHE A 171 -6.77 -17.62 -0.83
CA PHE A 171 -5.86 -17.63 -1.97
C PHE A 171 -6.50 -18.35 -3.14
N TYR A 172 -6.57 -17.68 -4.28
CA TYR A 172 -7.18 -18.20 -5.51
C TYR A 172 -6.14 -18.35 -6.61
N ASP A 173 -6.09 -19.53 -7.22
CA ASP A 173 -5.47 -19.68 -8.54
C ASP A 173 -6.48 -19.23 -9.58
N ILE A 174 -6.31 -18.02 -10.11
CA ILE A 174 -7.25 -17.40 -11.04
C ILE A 174 -7.31 -18.12 -12.40
N THR A 175 -6.27 -18.85 -12.77
CA THR A 175 -6.18 -19.58 -14.04
C THR A 175 -6.90 -20.92 -13.98
N LYS A 176 -6.93 -21.56 -12.81
CA LYS A 176 -7.61 -22.84 -12.57
C LYS A 176 -8.98 -22.69 -11.92
N ASN A 177 -9.37 -21.44 -11.63
CA ASN A 177 -10.60 -21.13 -10.89
C ASN A 177 -10.74 -21.97 -9.61
N LYS A 178 -9.68 -21.98 -8.79
CA LYS A 178 -9.57 -22.84 -7.61
C LYS A 178 -9.11 -22.04 -6.39
N VAL A 179 -9.71 -22.34 -5.24
CA VAL A 179 -9.18 -21.93 -3.94
C VAL A 179 -8.01 -22.83 -3.58
N ASN A 180 -6.81 -22.25 -3.49
CA ASN A 180 -5.60 -22.98 -3.10
C ASN A 180 -5.49 -23.16 -1.59
N GLN A 181 -5.89 -22.10 -0.84
CA GLN A 181 -5.76 -22.07 0.61
C GLN A 181 -6.79 -21.11 1.20
N LYS A 182 -7.30 -21.45 2.37
CA LYS A 182 -8.14 -20.61 3.21
C LYS A 182 -7.51 -20.55 4.60
N LEU A 183 -7.29 -19.34 5.09
CA LEU A 183 -6.77 -19.04 6.42
C LEU A 183 -7.90 -18.39 7.20
N GLU A 184 -8.28 -18.97 8.34
CA GLU A 184 -9.43 -18.52 9.12
C GLU A 184 -8.97 -17.74 10.36
N TRP A 185 -9.67 -16.66 10.65
CA TRP A 185 -9.47 -15.86 11.84
C TRP A 185 -10.78 -15.19 12.26
N ARG A 186 -11.11 -15.26 13.54
CA ARG A 186 -12.34 -14.64 14.09
C ARG A 186 -12.14 -13.15 14.34
N GLY A 187 -12.09 -12.35 13.29
CA GLY A 187 -11.90 -10.91 13.41
C GLY A 187 -12.16 -10.17 12.11
N SER A 188 -12.27 -8.86 12.22
CA SER A 188 -12.40 -7.96 11.07
C SER A 188 -11.01 -7.55 10.61
N LEU A 189 -10.54 -8.14 9.53
CA LEU A 189 -9.28 -7.80 8.89
C LEU A 189 -9.45 -6.48 8.13
N VAL A 190 -8.57 -5.51 8.37
CA VAL A 190 -8.65 -4.15 7.79
C VAL A 190 -7.50 -3.84 6.83
N SER A 191 -6.42 -4.62 6.89
CA SER A 191 -5.28 -4.52 5.98
C SER A 191 -4.64 -5.88 5.79
N MET A 192 -3.89 -6.07 4.71
CA MET A 192 -3.18 -7.32 4.43
C MET A 192 -1.93 -7.04 3.62
N VAL A 193 -0.83 -7.70 4.00
CA VAL A 193 0.40 -7.77 3.20
C VAL A 193 0.92 -9.20 3.17
N ILE A 194 1.66 -9.52 2.12
CA ILE A 194 2.28 -10.83 1.91
C ILE A 194 3.78 -10.63 1.78
N SER A 195 4.58 -11.47 2.45
CA SER A 195 6.04 -11.45 2.30
C SER A 195 6.45 -11.77 0.86
N SER A 196 7.62 -11.28 0.44
CA SER A 196 8.11 -11.42 -0.94
C SER A 196 8.21 -12.87 -1.44
N ASN A 197 8.43 -13.84 -0.54
CA ASN A 197 8.41 -15.27 -0.86
C ASN A 197 7.02 -15.92 -0.88
N GLY A 198 5.97 -15.14 -0.51
CA GLY A 198 4.59 -15.60 -0.48
C GLY A 198 4.21 -16.50 0.71
N ASP A 199 5.12 -16.72 1.68
CA ASP A 199 4.88 -17.64 2.79
C ASP A 199 4.21 -16.99 4.00
N ILE A 200 4.55 -15.75 4.32
CA ILE A 200 3.96 -15.03 5.45
C ILE A 200 2.87 -14.09 4.97
N VAL A 201 1.70 -14.20 5.58
CA VAL A 201 0.57 -13.29 5.40
C VAL A 201 0.33 -12.59 6.73
N ALA A 202 0.36 -11.26 6.74
CA ALA A 202 0.07 -10.46 7.91
C ALA A 202 -1.14 -9.57 7.63
N CYS A 203 -2.06 -9.52 8.58
CA CYS A 203 -3.28 -8.72 8.51
C CYS A 203 -3.42 -7.88 9.77
N GLY A 204 -3.63 -6.58 9.59
CA GLY A 204 -4.12 -5.73 10.67
C GLY A 204 -5.59 -6.01 10.95
N SER A 205 -5.99 -5.96 12.21
CA SER A 205 -7.34 -6.26 12.66
C SER A 205 -8.00 -5.06 13.34
N GLN A 206 -9.32 -5.03 13.34
CA GLN A 206 -10.16 -3.99 13.96
C GLN A 206 -9.99 -3.91 15.49
N ASP A 207 -9.54 -4.97 16.12
CA ASP A 207 -9.30 -5.09 17.57
C ASP A 207 -7.93 -4.60 18.03
N ASN A 208 -7.21 -3.88 17.16
CA ASN A 208 -5.86 -3.37 17.39
C ASN A 208 -4.81 -4.48 17.53
N SER A 209 -4.95 -5.54 16.76
CA SER A 209 -3.94 -6.60 16.66
C SER A 209 -3.45 -6.75 15.23
N VAL A 210 -2.32 -7.45 15.07
CA VAL A 210 -1.86 -7.97 13.78
C VAL A 210 -1.83 -9.48 13.89
N HIS A 211 -2.62 -10.14 13.06
CA HIS A 211 -2.60 -11.58 12.94
C HIS A 211 -1.76 -11.99 11.74
N PHE A 212 -0.92 -13.03 11.88
CA PHE A 212 -0.14 -13.54 10.77
C PHE A 212 -0.21 -15.07 10.67
N TRP A 213 0.01 -15.57 9.46
CA TRP A 213 0.09 -16.99 9.14
C TRP A 213 1.38 -17.30 8.40
N ARG A 214 1.99 -18.46 8.71
CA ARG A 214 2.99 -19.10 7.86
C ARG A 214 2.30 -20.14 7.00
N ARG A 215 2.13 -19.84 5.73
CA ARG A 215 1.35 -20.66 4.80
C ARG A 215 1.91 -22.07 4.62
N SER A 216 3.24 -22.23 4.62
CA SER A 216 3.90 -23.52 4.43
C SER A 216 3.68 -24.51 5.59
N THR A 217 3.48 -24.01 6.80
CA THR A 217 3.32 -24.84 8.01
C THR A 217 1.89 -24.84 8.54
N GLY A 218 1.07 -23.85 8.14
CA GLY A 218 -0.24 -23.58 8.72
C GLY A 218 -0.19 -22.94 10.11
N HIS A 219 1.01 -22.59 10.60
CA HIS A 219 1.18 -21.91 11.87
C HIS A 219 0.65 -20.49 11.80
N ASP A 220 -0.03 -20.06 12.85
CA ASP A 220 -0.53 -18.69 13.01
C ASP A 220 -0.27 -18.16 14.41
N ALA A 221 -0.14 -16.87 14.52
CA ALA A 221 0.00 -16.15 15.78
C ALA A 221 -0.49 -14.71 15.68
N GLU A 222 -0.63 -14.09 16.83
CA GLU A 222 -1.15 -12.73 16.97
C GLU A 222 -0.15 -11.84 17.70
N MET A 223 0.03 -10.64 17.17
CA MET A 223 0.78 -9.55 17.80
C MET A 223 -0.21 -8.53 18.35
N THR A 224 -0.19 -8.34 19.66
CA THR A 224 -1.12 -7.46 20.40
C THR A 224 -0.40 -6.30 21.07
N GLY A 225 -1.16 -5.38 21.68
CA GLY A 225 -0.60 -4.25 22.40
C GLY A 225 -0.49 -2.97 21.58
N TYR A 226 -1.04 -2.94 20.38
CA TYR A 226 -1.09 -1.71 19.59
C TYR A 226 -2.09 -0.71 20.16
N PRO A 227 -1.70 0.57 20.31
CA PRO A 227 -2.60 1.60 20.82
C PRO A 227 -3.68 2.01 19.83
N GLY A 228 -3.52 1.70 18.53
CA GLY A 228 -4.46 1.98 17.46
C GLY A 228 -4.52 0.85 16.44
N LYS A 229 -5.49 0.92 15.51
CA LYS A 229 -5.66 -0.08 14.46
C LYS A 229 -4.46 -0.09 13.52
N PRO A 230 -3.79 -1.23 13.29
CA PRO A 230 -2.70 -1.35 12.34
C PRO A 230 -3.25 -1.40 10.89
N SER A 231 -3.75 -0.27 10.41
CA SER A 231 -4.27 -0.13 9.05
C SER A 231 -3.17 0.00 8.00
N ASN A 232 -1.99 0.47 8.42
CA ASN A 232 -0.82 0.62 7.57
C ASN A 232 0.21 -0.42 7.97
N ILE A 233 0.41 -1.40 7.12
CA ILE A 233 1.37 -2.49 7.32
C ILE A 233 2.16 -2.71 6.02
N ALA A 234 3.45 -3.00 6.15
CA ALA A 234 4.31 -3.24 5.00
C ALA A 234 5.42 -4.23 5.33
N PHE A 235 5.76 -5.12 4.39
CA PHE A 235 6.99 -5.91 4.43
C PHE A 235 8.11 -5.18 3.70
N ASP A 236 9.34 -5.38 4.16
CA ASP A 236 10.52 -5.03 3.40
C ASP A 236 10.66 -5.95 2.16
N HIS A 237 11.50 -5.56 1.21
CA HIS A 237 11.71 -6.30 -0.03
C HIS A 237 12.21 -7.75 0.17
N THR A 238 12.79 -8.06 1.34
CA THR A 238 13.23 -9.43 1.68
C THR A 238 12.14 -10.26 2.33
N GLY A 239 11.03 -9.65 2.77
CA GLY A 239 9.95 -10.29 3.52
C GLY A 239 10.33 -10.67 4.95
N LYS A 240 11.41 -10.10 5.50
CA LYS A 240 11.93 -10.42 6.83
C LYS A 240 11.56 -9.39 7.89
N LEU A 241 11.27 -8.17 7.51
CA LEU A 241 10.85 -7.10 8.40
C LEU A 241 9.42 -6.68 8.07
N LEU A 242 8.55 -6.69 9.08
CA LEU A 242 7.18 -6.19 8.99
C LEU A 242 7.06 -4.91 9.79
N ALA A 243 6.77 -3.81 9.14
CA ALA A 243 6.44 -2.55 9.80
C ALA A 243 4.92 -2.38 9.91
N THR A 244 4.48 -1.84 11.04
CA THR A 244 3.08 -1.57 11.34
C THR A 244 2.92 -0.14 11.86
N GLY A 245 1.92 0.57 11.37
CA GLY A 245 1.52 1.91 11.78
C GLY A 245 0.06 1.93 12.23
N GLY A 246 -0.43 3.09 12.65
CA GLY A 246 -1.80 3.30 13.14
C GLY A 246 -1.84 4.05 14.46
N SER A 247 -0.68 4.31 15.05
CA SER A 247 -0.46 5.25 16.17
C SER A 247 0.69 6.20 15.81
N GLU A 248 1.18 6.99 16.75
CA GLU A 248 2.32 7.88 16.56
C GLU A 248 3.67 7.15 16.41
N ARG A 249 3.69 5.83 16.58
CA ARG A 249 4.90 5.00 16.46
C ARG A 249 4.76 3.98 15.35
N VAL A 250 5.88 3.71 14.70
CA VAL A 250 6.04 2.56 13.81
C VAL A 250 6.64 1.42 14.62
N THR A 251 5.98 0.28 14.63
CA THR A 251 6.49 -0.94 15.24
C THR A 251 7.04 -1.86 14.16
N VAL A 252 8.27 -2.37 14.34
CA VAL A 252 8.94 -3.21 13.34
C VAL A 252 9.26 -4.57 13.92
N TRP A 253 8.71 -5.61 13.32
CA TRP A 253 8.89 -7.00 13.72
C TRP A 253 9.86 -7.71 12.80
N SER A 254 10.77 -8.51 13.38
CA SER A 254 11.65 -9.39 12.61
C SER A 254 11.01 -10.78 12.45
N PHE A 255 10.94 -11.22 11.21
CA PHE A 255 10.52 -12.59 10.85
C PHE A 255 11.71 -13.50 10.51
N GLU A 256 12.93 -13.09 10.88
CA GLU A 256 14.08 -13.97 10.77
C GLU A 256 13.99 -15.14 11.76
N GLY A 257 14.50 -16.30 11.39
CA GLY A 257 14.46 -17.51 12.21
C GLY A 257 13.03 -18.00 12.49
N ASN A 258 12.67 -18.08 13.78
CA ASN A 258 11.35 -18.56 14.20
C ASN A 258 10.24 -17.50 14.10
N GLY A 259 10.57 -16.27 13.74
CA GLY A 259 9.61 -15.19 13.57
C GLY A 259 9.47 -14.28 14.81
N PRO A 260 8.39 -13.50 14.90
CA PRO A 260 8.27 -12.49 15.94
C PRO A 260 7.94 -13.03 17.33
N GLU A 261 7.52 -14.29 17.46
CA GLU A 261 7.05 -14.86 18.72
C GLU A 261 8.14 -14.88 19.78
N GLY A 262 7.81 -14.34 20.96
CA GLY A 262 8.74 -14.24 22.07
C GLY A 262 9.83 -13.18 21.89
N THR A 263 9.76 -12.35 20.85
CA THR A 263 10.68 -11.24 20.62
C THR A 263 10.06 -9.90 21.00
N ILE A 264 10.90 -8.90 21.15
CA ILE A 264 10.48 -7.49 21.32
C ILE A 264 10.69 -6.78 19.98
N PRO A 265 9.66 -6.09 19.45
CA PRO A 265 9.81 -5.35 18.21
C PRO A 265 10.68 -4.11 18.38
N GLY A 266 11.28 -3.65 17.29
CA GLY A 266 11.84 -2.30 17.23
C GLY A 266 10.72 -1.25 17.18
N GLU A 267 10.95 -0.10 17.80
CA GLU A 267 10.02 1.04 17.77
C GLU A 267 10.69 2.28 17.18
N LEU A 268 10.02 2.91 16.22
CA LEU A 268 10.42 4.18 15.63
C LEU A 268 9.42 5.25 16.08
N GLY A 269 9.80 6.04 17.07
CA GLY A 269 8.92 7.02 17.71
C GLY A 269 9.27 8.45 17.31
N HIS A 270 8.89 8.87 16.10
CA HIS A 270 9.28 10.19 15.57
C HIS A 270 8.10 11.10 15.22
N HIS A 271 6.87 10.59 15.29
CA HIS A 271 5.66 11.34 14.95
C HIS A 271 4.90 11.79 16.20
N THR A 272 4.12 12.86 16.09
CA THR A 272 3.25 13.39 17.13
C THR A 272 1.78 13.04 16.93
N GLU A 273 1.44 12.56 15.73
CA GLU A 273 0.12 12.04 15.38
C GLU A 273 0.23 10.69 14.67
N ALA A 274 -0.91 10.09 14.36
CA ALA A 274 -0.96 8.76 13.77
C ALA A 274 -0.22 8.67 12.44
N VAL A 275 0.59 7.62 12.30
CA VAL A 275 1.21 7.22 11.04
C VAL A 275 0.11 6.81 10.07
N SER A 276 0.02 7.50 8.96
CA SER A 276 -0.99 7.33 7.91
C SER A 276 -0.48 6.57 6.69
N SER A 277 0.84 6.50 6.50
CA SER A 277 1.45 5.76 5.40
C SER A 277 2.81 5.19 5.78
N LEU A 278 3.09 3.98 5.32
CA LEU A 278 4.37 3.28 5.46
C LEU A 278 4.83 2.78 4.11
N SER A 279 6.10 2.96 3.79
CA SER A 279 6.67 2.45 2.55
C SER A 279 8.13 2.06 2.75
N PHE A 280 8.45 0.80 2.48
CA PHE A 280 9.84 0.33 2.41
C PHE A 280 10.47 0.69 1.06
N ALA A 281 11.74 0.98 1.08
CA ALA A 281 12.54 1.10 -0.14
C ALA A 281 12.64 -0.25 -0.87
N ASN A 282 12.82 -0.20 -2.19
CA ASN A 282 12.73 -1.39 -3.05
C ASN A 282 13.93 -2.34 -2.89
N LYS A 283 15.10 -1.84 -2.47
CA LYS A 283 16.36 -2.61 -2.47
C LYS A 283 17.17 -2.45 -1.20
N SER A 284 16.79 -1.52 -0.32
CA SER A 284 17.54 -1.21 0.89
C SER A 284 16.66 -1.42 2.14
N LYS A 285 17.28 -1.33 3.32
CA LYS A 285 16.57 -1.40 4.61
C LYS A 285 16.07 -0.03 5.08
N LEU A 286 15.77 0.86 4.14
CA LEU A 286 15.14 2.13 4.46
C LEU A 286 13.62 1.94 4.52
N ILE A 287 13.01 2.57 5.50
CA ILE A 287 11.57 2.72 5.60
C ILE A 287 11.23 4.19 5.71
N ALA A 288 10.21 4.61 4.98
CA ALA A 288 9.59 5.92 5.13
C ALA A 288 8.27 5.78 5.88
N SER A 289 8.05 6.63 6.86
CA SER A 289 6.77 6.80 7.55
C SER A 289 6.27 8.22 7.35
N GLY A 290 5.00 8.34 6.97
CA GLY A 290 4.29 9.60 6.85
C GLY A 290 3.18 9.67 7.90
N SER A 291 2.97 10.84 8.49
CA SER A 291 2.01 11.04 9.57
C SER A 291 1.02 12.15 9.27
N ARG A 292 -0.07 12.14 10.01
CA ARG A 292 -1.05 13.22 10.02
C ARG A 292 -0.49 14.53 10.56
N ASP A 293 0.62 14.50 11.30
CA ASP A 293 1.33 15.70 11.74
C ASP A 293 2.08 16.43 10.62
N GLY A 294 2.03 15.90 9.40
CA GLY A 294 2.69 16.48 8.21
C GLY A 294 4.16 16.11 8.07
N SER A 295 4.70 15.28 8.94
CA SER A 295 6.08 14.84 8.84
C SER A 295 6.25 13.56 8.03
N VAL A 296 7.37 13.48 7.32
CA VAL A 296 7.89 12.27 6.70
C VAL A 296 9.22 11.95 7.32
N VAL A 297 9.38 10.77 7.89
CA VAL A 297 10.65 10.33 8.48
C VAL A 297 11.16 9.10 7.73
N VAL A 298 12.42 9.13 7.33
CA VAL A 298 13.12 7.98 6.76
C VAL A 298 14.06 7.40 7.80
N SER A 299 13.93 6.12 8.07
CA SER A 299 14.76 5.38 9.02
C SER A 299 15.50 4.24 8.34
N PHE A 300 16.73 3.98 8.78
CA PHE A 300 17.50 2.79 8.39
C PHE A 300 17.32 1.71 9.46
N LEU A 301 16.93 0.49 9.03
CA LEU A 301 16.62 -0.62 9.93
C LEU A 301 17.77 -1.63 10.02
N GLN A 302 17.85 -2.27 11.20
CA GLN A 302 18.67 -3.46 11.46
C GLN A 302 17.81 -4.72 11.26
N ASN A 303 18.44 -5.91 11.29
CA ASN A 303 17.73 -7.19 11.11
C ASN A 303 16.75 -7.51 12.25
N ASN A 304 16.99 -6.99 13.44
CA ASN A 304 16.12 -7.19 14.61
C ASN A 304 14.91 -6.25 14.65
N GLY A 305 14.79 -5.33 13.68
CA GLY A 305 13.71 -4.34 13.63
C GLY A 305 14.05 -2.99 14.26
N ASP A 306 15.17 -2.88 15.01
CA ASP A 306 15.64 -1.58 15.50
C ASP A 306 16.00 -0.68 14.33
N GLY A 307 15.83 0.63 14.51
CA GLY A 307 16.15 1.58 13.45
C GLY A 307 16.54 2.96 13.97
N ASN A 308 17.26 3.67 13.11
CA ASN A 308 17.65 5.05 13.37
C ASN A 308 17.16 5.95 12.24
N PRO A 309 16.63 7.15 12.55
CA PRO A 309 16.25 8.11 11.54
C PRO A 309 17.49 8.60 10.80
N VAL A 310 17.40 8.64 9.48
CA VAL A 310 18.45 9.14 8.58
C VAL A 310 18.07 10.43 7.90
N GLY A 311 16.78 10.79 7.95
CA GLY A 311 16.30 12.06 7.44
C GLY A 311 14.82 12.28 7.74
N ALA A 312 14.40 13.54 7.70
CA ALA A 312 13.00 13.92 7.83
C ALA A 312 12.69 15.14 6.97
N ALA A 313 11.40 15.25 6.57
CA ALA A 313 10.85 16.43 5.92
C ALA A 313 9.48 16.76 6.54
N PHE A 314 9.05 18.00 6.39
CA PHE A 314 7.78 18.49 6.90
C PHE A 314 7.02 19.23 5.78
N SER A 315 5.82 18.76 5.46
CA SER A 315 4.99 19.33 4.39
C SER A 315 4.05 20.45 4.85
N GLY A 316 3.78 20.53 6.14
CA GLY A 316 2.74 21.40 6.71
C GLY A 316 1.33 20.84 6.60
N ASN A 317 1.10 19.79 5.81
CA ASN A 317 -0.18 19.11 5.64
C ASN A 317 -0.06 17.62 6.00
N SER A 318 -1.16 17.01 6.43
CA SER A 318 -1.23 15.58 6.72
C SER A 318 -0.76 14.75 5.53
N ILE A 319 0.11 13.78 5.76
CA ILE A 319 0.57 12.85 4.72
C ILE A 319 -0.47 11.76 4.53
N SER A 320 -0.90 11.54 3.30
CA SER A 320 -1.86 10.49 2.93
C SER A 320 -1.21 9.28 2.27
N ALA A 321 -0.19 9.48 1.45
CA ALA A 321 0.51 8.40 0.77
C ALA A 321 1.99 8.70 0.56
N LEU A 322 2.78 7.63 0.52
CA LEU A 322 4.22 7.63 0.28
C LEU A 322 4.56 6.69 -0.88
N ALA A 323 5.51 7.07 -1.72
CA ALA A 323 6.01 6.22 -2.79
C ALA A 323 7.52 6.37 -2.98
N TRP A 324 8.27 5.28 -2.84
CA TRP A 324 9.68 5.24 -3.22
C TRP A 324 9.83 5.20 -4.74
N LYS A 325 10.76 6.00 -5.24
CA LYS A 325 11.17 5.87 -6.63
C LYS A 325 11.79 4.49 -6.86
N PRO A 326 11.61 3.85 -8.04
CA PRO A 326 12.08 2.47 -8.27
C PRO A 326 13.59 2.23 -8.10
N ASP A 327 14.40 3.29 -8.16
CA ASP A 327 15.85 3.26 -7.94
C ASP A 327 16.27 3.57 -6.49
N ASP A 328 15.31 3.81 -5.59
CA ASP A 328 15.46 4.20 -4.18
C ASP A 328 16.18 5.56 -3.97
N CYS A 329 16.37 6.36 -5.03
CA CYS A 329 17.07 7.64 -4.90
C CYS A 329 16.18 8.78 -4.38
N ALA A 330 14.87 8.58 -4.32
CA ALA A 330 13.90 9.55 -3.83
C ALA A 330 12.66 8.89 -3.22
N ILE A 331 12.04 9.58 -2.28
CA ILE A 331 10.72 9.31 -1.72
C ILE A 331 9.81 10.48 -2.04
N ALA A 332 8.63 10.21 -2.52
CA ALA A 332 7.56 11.20 -2.69
C ALA A 332 6.51 11.03 -1.61
N ALA A 333 5.92 12.14 -1.20
CA ALA A 333 4.83 12.22 -0.24
C ALA A 333 3.71 13.12 -0.77
N VAL A 334 2.48 12.74 -0.52
CA VAL A 334 1.28 13.52 -0.85
C VAL A 334 0.35 13.59 0.34
#